data_021f8d54d3d3264d19e7cbf61d38b52e
#
_entry.id   021f8d54d3d3264d19e7cbf61d38b52e
#
_cell.length_a   1.000
_cell.length_b   1.000
_cell.length_c   1.000
_cell.angle_alpha   90.00
_cell.angle_beta   90.00
_cell.angle_gamma   90.00
#
_symmetry.space_group_name_H-M   'P 1'
#
loop_
_entity.id
_entity.type
_entity.pdbx_description
1 polymer ?
#
loop_
_entity_poly.entity_id
_entity_poly.type
_entity_poly.pdbx_seq_one_letter_code
_entity_poly.pdbx_strand_id
1 'polypeptide(L)' 'MQKEYVSITTEFITMDKLLKFSGVAATGGQAFMLVEEGAVRLNGQKVTEKRKKVYPGDVVNIDGQVELTVGLEK' A
#
# COMPACT_ATOMS: atom_id res chain seq x y z
N MET A 1 -7.29 11.74 -8.88
CA MET A 1 -6.68 10.70 -8.04
C MET A 1 -7.77 9.83 -7.43
N GLN A 2 -7.66 8.54 -7.58
CA GLN A 2 -8.58 7.59 -6.99
C GLN A 2 -8.22 7.38 -5.51
N LYS A 3 -9.19 7.53 -4.62
CA LYS A 3 -8.99 7.35 -3.19
C LYS A 3 -9.78 6.14 -2.71
N GLU A 4 -9.12 5.26 -1.98
CA GLU A 4 -9.75 4.07 -1.43
C GLU A 4 -9.37 3.91 0.04
N TYR A 5 -10.27 3.31 0.80
CA TYR A 5 -10.06 3.03 2.23
C TYR A 5 -9.93 1.52 2.39
N VAL A 6 -8.85 1.09 3.03
CA VAL A 6 -8.58 -0.32 3.26
C VAL A 6 -8.63 -0.60 4.77
N SER A 7 -9.58 -1.43 5.18
CA SER A 7 -9.70 -1.84 6.59
C SER A 7 -8.94 -3.12 6.82
N ILE A 8 -8.14 -3.16 7.88
CA ILE A 8 -7.41 -4.36 8.28
C ILE A 8 -7.80 -4.74 9.70
N THR A 9 -7.67 -6.03 10.02
CA THR A 9 -8.00 -6.56 11.35
C THR A 9 -6.75 -6.89 12.15
N THR A 10 -5.58 -6.71 11.56
CA THR A 10 -4.29 -7.00 12.17
C THR A 10 -3.62 -5.71 12.61
N GLU A 11 -2.56 -5.82 13.39
CA GLU A 11 -1.82 -4.66 13.87
C GLU A 11 -1.21 -3.86 12.72
N PHE A 12 -0.77 -4.54 11.67
CA PHE A 12 -0.23 -3.91 10.47
C PHE A 12 -0.45 -4.84 9.28
N ILE A 13 -0.22 -4.28 8.08
CA ILE A 13 -0.22 -5.07 6.85
C ILE A 13 1.08 -4.73 6.10
N THR A 14 1.68 -5.72 5.44
CA THR A 14 2.88 -5.45 4.65
C THR A 14 2.49 -4.82 3.31
N MET A 15 3.40 -4.04 2.73
CA MET A 15 3.10 -3.28 1.51
C MET A 15 2.67 -4.21 0.37
N ASP A 16 3.34 -5.33 0.18
CA ASP A 16 3.00 -6.28 -0.88
C ASP A 16 1.57 -6.81 -0.72
N LYS A 17 1.18 -7.16 0.51
CA LYS A 17 -0.18 -7.63 0.78
C LYS A 17 -1.21 -6.53 0.60
N LEU A 18 -0.87 -5.31 1.02
CA LEU A 18 -1.78 -4.17 0.86
C LEU A 18 -2.06 -3.90 -0.62
N LEU A 19 -1.04 -3.90 -1.46
CA LEU A 19 -1.21 -3.66 -2.89
C LEU A 19 -2.04 -4.75 -3.55
N LYS A 20 -1.86 -6.00 -3.14
CA LYS A 20 -2.68 -7.11 -3.65
C LYS A 20 -4.12 -7.01 -3.15
N PHE A 21 -4.29 -6.75 -1.85
CA PHE A 21 -5.61 -6.70 -1.22
C PHE A 21 -6.48 -5.58 -1.80
N SER A 22 -5.87 -4.45 -2.11
CA SER A 22 -6.59 -3.31 -2.69
C SER A 22 -6.87 -3.46 -4.19
N GLY A 23 -6.29 -4.47 -4.83
CA GLY A 23 -6.47 -4.68 -6.26
C GLY A 23 -5.51 -3.87 -7.14
N VAL A 24 -4.61 -3.08 -6.54
CA VAL A 24 -3.62 -2.31 -7.30
C VAL A 24 -2.64 -3.25 -8.00
N ALA A 25 -2.29 -4.35 -7.34
CA ALA A 25 -1.45 -5.39 -7.93
C ALA A 25 -2.21 -6.71 -7.95
N ALA A 26 -2.11 -7.45 -9.04
CA ALA A 26 -2.77 -8.74 -9.18
C ALA A 26 -1.98 -9.86 -8.51
N THR A 27 -0.65 -9.71 -8.42
CA THR A 27 0.24 -10.73 -7.85
C THR A 27 1.29 -10.07 -6.95
N GLY A 28 1.94 -10.89 -6.11
CA GLY A 28 3.05 -10.41 -5.28
C GLY A 28 4.21 -9.89 -6.13
N GLY A 29 4.51 -10.53 -7.25
CA GLY A 29 5.56 -10.07 -8.16
C GLY A 29 5.26 -8.70 -8.73
N GLN A 30 4.00 -8.44 -9.09
CA GLN A 30 3.59 -7.13 -9.59
C GLN A 30 3.70 -6.07 -8.50
N ALA A 31 3.32 -6.40 -7.26
CA ALA A 31 3.48 -5.49 -6.14
C ALA A 31 4.95 -5.14 -5.92
N PHE A 32 5.84 -6.13 -6.00
CA PHE A 32 7.27 -5.90 -5.85
C PHE A 32 7.82 -4.99 -6.95
N MET A 33 7.35 -5.14 -8.18
CA MET A 33 7.77 -4.29 -9.29
C MET A 33 7.39 -2.83 -9.05
N LEU A 34 6.19 -2.58 -8.54
CA LEU A 34 5.75 -1.22 -8.24
C LEU A 34 6.67 -0.56 -7.21
N VAL A 35 7.08 -1.30 -6.19
CA VAL A 35 8.01 -0.79 -5.19
C VAL A 35 9.37 -0.51 -5.81
N GLU A 36 9.89 -1.45 -6.62
CA GLU A 36 11.20 -1.29 -7.26
C GLU A 36 11.24 -0.09 -8.21
N GLU A 37 10.15 0.17 -8.90
CA GLU A 37 10.06 1.30 -9.82
C GLU A 37 9.94 2.64 -9.12
N GLY A 38 9.78 2.64 -7.79
CA GLY A 38 9.62 3.87 -7.04
C GLY A 38 8.22 4.45 -7.16
N ALA A 39 7.25 3.64 -7.57
CA ALA A 39 5.87 4.10 -7.76
C ALA A 39 5.09 4.21 -6.45
N VAL A 40 5.60 3.66 -5.36
CA VAL A 40 4.88 3.56 -4.09
C VAL A 40 5.48 4.53 -3.07
N ARG A 41 4.62 5.32 -2.44
CA ARG A 41 5.00 6.24 -1.37
C ARG A 41 4.15 5.98 -0.13
N LEU A 42 4.80 5.97 1.03
CA LEU A 42 4.14 5.82 2.32
C LEU A 42 4.23 7.15 3.06
N ASN A 43 3.09 7.77 3.31
CA ASN A 43 3.03 9.08 3.96
C ASN A 43 3.94 10.11 3.26
N GLY A 44 3.97 10.06 1.93
CA GLY A 44 4.75 10.98 1.12
C GLY A 44 6.19 10.58 0.87
N GLN A 45 6.66 9.50 1.48
CA GLN A 45 8.05 9.06 1.31
C GLN A 45 8.12 7.82 0.43
N LYS A 46 9.10 7.80 -0.47
CA LYS A 46 9.30 6.66 -1.37
C LYS A 46 9.62 5.40 -0.56
N VAL A 47 8.91 4.32 -0.91
CA VAL A 47 9.11 3.02 -0.27
C VAL A 47 10.16 2.25 -1.05
N THR A 48 11.15 1.74 -0.34
CA THR A 48 12.22 0.92 -0.94
C THR A 48 12.17 -0.53 -0.49
N GLU A 49 11.39 -0.82 0.57
CA GLU A 49 11.25 -2.17 1.09
C GLU A 49 9.94 -2.78 0.57
N LYS A 50 10.03 -3.96 -0.03
CA LYS A 50 8.88 -4.66 -0.61
C LYS A 50 7.87 -5.07 0.45
N ARG A 51 8.34 -5.36 1.66
CA ARG A 51 7.50 -5.78 2.78
C ARG A 51 7.46 -4.73 3.87
N LYS A 52 7.44 -3.46 3.48
CA LYS A 52 7.32 -2.36 4.43
C LYS A 52 6.02 -2.52 5.23
N LYS A 53 6.11 -2.41 6.54
CA LYS A 53 4.93 -2.47 7.41
C LYS A 53 4.11 -1.19 7.28
N VAL A 54 2.81 -1.36 7.10
CA VAL A 54 1.85 -0.26 6.99
C VAL A 54 0.84 -0.41 8.12
N TYR A 55 0.65 0.66 8.88
CA TYR A 55 -0.20 0.65 10.07
C TYR A 55 -1.50 1.41 9.83
N PRO A 56 -2.55 1.15 10.63
CA PRO A 56 -3.76 1.98 10.55
C PRO A 56 -3.42 3.46 10.73
N GLY A 57 -4.00 4.29 9.88
CA GLY A 57 -3.70 5.72 9.82
C GLY A 57 -2.68 6.10 8.77
N ASP A 58 -1.97 5.12 8.22
CA ASP A 58 -1.00 5.39 7.16
C ASP A 58 -1.70 5.59 5.82
N VAL A 59 -1.09 6.41 4.97
CA VAL A 59 -1.59 6.71 3.63
C VAL A 59 -0.54 6.27 2.62
N VAL A 60 -0.96 5.48 1.64
CA VAL A 60 -0.09 4.94 0.60
C VAL A 60 -0.53 5.51 -0.74
N ASN A 61 0.40 6.12 -1.47
CA ASN A 61 0.17 6.63 -2.81
C ASN A 61 0.89 5.75 -3.82
N ILE A 62 0.18 5.39 -4.88
CA ILE A 62 0.73 4.56 -5.95
C ILE A 62 0.69 5.36 -7.25
N ASP A 63 1.88 5.64 -7.77
CA ASP A 63 2.09 6.28 -9.08
C ASP A 63 1.34 7.64 -9.22
N GLY A 64 1.03 8.28 -8.10
CA GLY A 64 0.29 9.53 -8.11
C GLY A 64 -1.16 9.41 -8.57
N GLN A 65 -1.66 8.19 -8.79
CA GLN A 65 -3.00 7.95 -9.31
C GLN A 65 -3.95 7.33 -8.31
N VAL A 66 -3.43 6.57 -7.35
CA VAL A 66 -4.24 5.89 -6.34
C VAL A 66 -3.73 6.25 -4.95
N GLU A 67 -4.66 6.59 -4.07
CA GLU A 67 -4.35 6.85 -2.67
C GLU A 67 -5.11 5.84 -1.81
N LEU A 68 -4.38 5.08 -1.02
CA LEU A 68 -4.96 4.09 -0.10
C LEU A 68 -4.79 4.60 1.32
N THR A 69 -5.90 4.72 2.06
CA THR A 69 -5.86 5.03 3.48
C THR A 69 -6.14 3.76 4.24
N VAL A 70 -5.22 3.37 5.12
CA VAL A 70 -5.35 2.15 5.91
C VAL A 70 -6.02 2.47 7.23
N GLY A 71 -7.01 1.67 7.60
CA GLY A 71 -7.69 1.82 8.86
C GLY A 71 -7.86 0.50 9.57
N LEU A 72 -8.16 0.56 10.85
CA LEU A 72 -8.39 -0.63 11.66
C LEU A 72 -9.88 -0.94 11.68
N GLU A 73 -10.22 -2.15 11.31
CA GLU A 73 -11.60 -2.64 11.40
C GLU A 73 -11.90 -3.03 12.84
N LYS A 74 -13.02 -2.55 13.34
CA LYS A 74 -13.45 -2.84 14.72
C LYS A 74 -14.52 -3.93 14.75
#